data_b0864c6618234dee5457aa5aade2bf38
#
_entry.id   b0864c6618234dee5457aa5aade2bf38
#
_cell.length_a   1.000
_cell.length_b   1.000
_cell.length_c   1.000
_cell.angle_alpha   90.00
_cell.angle_beta   90.00
_cell.angle_gamma   90.00
#
_symmetry.space_group_name_H-M   'P 1'
#
loop_
_entity.id
_entity.type
_entity.pdbx_description
1 polymer ?
#
loop_
_entity_poly.entity_id
_entity_poly.type
_entity_poly.pdbx_seq_one_letter_code
_entity_poly.pdbx_strand_id
1 'polypeptide(L)'
;YVFERECSIQRRHQKVIEEAPSAVLTPALRKRMGEAAVNVAKSVDYTGAGTVEFLLDERMEFYFMEMNTRLQVEHPVTEMISGLDLVKEQIKVAQGEALSFNQEDLKIQGHAIEVRVYAEDPANNFLPDIGRLNTYRPPQGPGVRVDDGFEEGMEIPIHYDPMIAKL
;
A
#
# COMPACT_ATOMS: atom_id res chain seq x y z
N TYR A 1 -14.83 -0.19 -4.10
CA TYR A 1 -13.61 -0.25 -3.28
C TYR A 1 -12.90 -1.59 -3.47
N VAL A 2 -11.57 -1.60 -3.30
CA VAL A 2 -10.73 -2.78 -3.56
C VAL A 2 -10.14 -3.29 -2.24
N PHE A 3 -11.02 -3.58 -1.30
CA PHE A 3 -10.72 -4.08 0.04
C PHE A 3 -9.80 -3.13 0.86
N GLU A 4 -9.36 -3.60 2.01
CA GLU A 4 -8.54 -2.85 2.94
C GLU A 4 -7.11 -3.37 3.01
N ARG A 5 -6.26 -2.52 3.58
CA ARG A 5 -4.91 -2.84 4.05
C ARG A 5 -4.82 -2.51 5.53
N GLU A 6 -4.04 -3.30 6.24
CA GLU A 6 -3.67 -3.06 7.62
C GLU A 6 -2.25 -2.48 7.65
N CYS A 7 -2.08 -1.32 8.27
CA CYS A 7 -0.83 -0.58 8.26
C CYS A 7 -0.45 -0.08 9.65
N SER A 8 -0.85 -0.77 10.71
CA SER A 8 -0.59 -0.35 12.09
C SER A 8 0.85 -0.56 12.54
N ILE A 9 1.62 -1.42 11.86
CA ILE A 9 3.03 -1.62 12.18
C ILE A 9 3.85 -0.47 11.62
N GLN A 10 4.17 0.46 12.51
CA GLN A 10 4.81 1.71 12.16
C GLN A 10 6.01 1.99 13.08
N ARG A 11 6.98 2.71 12.56
CA ARG A 11 8.07 3.30 13.33
C ARG A 11 8.04 4.81 13.17
N ARG A 12 7.84 5.57 14.26
CA ARG A 12 7.75 7.04 14.23
C ARG A 12 6.72 7.54 13.20
N HIS A 13 5.52 6.93 13.18
CA HIS A 13 4.44 7.20 12.23
C HIS A 13 4.74 6.86 10.76
N GLN A 14 5.85 6.19 10.49
CA GLN A 14 6.17 5.65 9.18
C GLN A 14 5.75 4.19 9.10
N LYS A 15 4.94 3.86 8.12
CA LYS A 15 4.54 2.48 7.81
C LYS A 15 5.79 1.67 7.45
N VAL A 16 5.90 0.46 7.99
CA VAL A 16 7.06 -0.44 7.79
C VAL A 16 6.62 -1.80 7.26
N ILE A 17 5.51 -2.33 7.80
CA ILE A 17 4.92 -3.58 7.37
C ILE A 17 3.43 -3.32 7.13
N GLU A 18 2.95 -3.78 6.00
CA GLU A 18 1.55 -3.70 5.60
C GLU A 18 1.04 -5.09 5.22
N GLU A 19 -0.24 -5.36 5.52
CA GLU A 19 -0.87 -6.62 5.14
C GLU A 19 -2.26 -6.43 4.53
N ALA A 20 -2.67 -7.37 3.72
CA ALA A 20 -4.01 -7.44 3.16
C ALA A 20 -4.44 -8.92 3.00
N PRO A 21 -5.71 -9.25 3.34
CA PRO A 21 -6.64 -8.42 4.08
C PRO A 21 -6.23 -8.26 5.54
N SER A 22 -6.83 -7.31 6.24
CA SER A 22 -6.64 -7.14 7.69
C SER A 22 -7.13 -8.37 8.45
N ALA A 23 -6.31 -8.85 9.39
CA ALA A 23 -6.65 -9.99 10.24
C ALA A 23 -7.77 -9.69 11.26
N VAL A 24 -8.01 -8.41 11.56
CA VAL A 24 -8.98 -7.98 12.59
C VAL A 24 -10.35 -7.63 12.02
N LEU A 25 -10.49 -7.37 10.72
CA LEU A 25 -11.76 -6.97 10.13
C LEU A 25 -12.70 -8.14 9.85
N THR A 26 -13.90 -8.05 10.38
CA THR A 26 -14.99 -8.94 9.95
C THR A 26 -15.52 -8.52 8.57
N PRO A 27 -16.16 -9.42 7.80
CA PRO A 27 -16.76 -9.07 6.53
C PRO A 27 -17.78 -7.91 6.62
N ALA A 28 -18.54 -7.83 7.71
CA ALA A 28 -19.52 -6.76 7.93
C ALA A 28 -18.82 -5.40 8.16
N LEU A 29 -17.75 -5.37 8.96
CA LEU A 29 -16.99 -4.16 9.23
C LEU A 29 -16.25 -3.70 7.97
N ARG A 30 -15.62 -4.61 7.24
CA ARG A 30 -14.99 -4.35 5.93
C ARG A 30 -15.96 -3.66 4.98
N LYS A 31 -17.18 -4.17 4.88
CA LYS A 31 -18.22 -3.59 4.03
C LYS A 31 -18.57 -2.16 4.48
N ARG A 32 -18.80 -1.94 5.78
CA ARG A 32 -19.12 -0.60 6.33
C ARG A 32 -17.98 0.41 6.03
N MET A 33 -16.74 0.02 6.25
CA MET A 33 -15.58 0.87 5.98
C MET A 33 -15.40 1.16 4.48
N GLY A 34 -15.58 0.14 3.63
CA GLY A 34 -15.53 0.29 2.18
C GLY A 34 -16.62 1.23 1.65
N GLU A 35 -17.85 1.10 2.14
CA GLU A 35 -18.95 2.01 1.78
C GLU A 35 -18.69 3.44 2.27
N ALA A 36 -18.12 3.60 3.46
CA ALA A 36 -17.72 4.91 3.97
C ALA A 36 -16.64 5.54 3.07
N ALA A 37 -15.63 4.78 2.67
CA ALA A 37 -14.58 5.26 1.76
C ALA A 37 -15.14 5.68 0.40
N VAL A 38 -16.08 4.91 -0.16
CA VAL A 38 -16.76 5.26 -1.42
C VAL A 38 -17.57 6.55 -1.26
N ASN A 39 -18.26 6.74 -0.13
CA ASN A 39 -19.02 7.95 0.13
C ASN A 39 -18.11 9.19 0.26
N VAL A 40 -16.93 9.07 0.89
CA VAL A 40 -15.93 10.15 0.92
C VAL A 40 -15.52 10.53 -0.50
N ALA A 41 -15.14 9.57 -1.33
CA ALA A 41 -14.71 9.83 -2.71
C ALA A 41 -15.83 10.47 -3.55
N LYS A 42 -17.08 9.99 -3.42
CA LYS A 42 -18.25 10.56 -4.12
C LYS A 42 -18.58 11.97 -3.69
N SER A 43 -18.36 12.32 -2.41
CA SER A 43 -18.69 13.66 -1.90
C SER A 43 -17.85 14.77 -2.52
N VAL A 44 -16.73 14.43 -3.15
CA VAL A 44 -15.80 15.36 -3.79
C VAL A 44 -15.60 15.04 -5.28
N ASP A 45 -16.48 14.22 -5.87
CA ASP A 45 -16.42 13.78 -7.28
C ASP A 45 -15.03 13.26 -7.68
N TYR A 46 -14.38 12.51 -6.77
CA TYR A 46 -13.01 12.04 -6.97
C TYR A 46 -12.93 10.99 -8.08
N THR A 47 -11.99 11.18 -8.99
CA THR A 47 -11.67 10.24 -10.06
C THR A 47 -10.21 9.83 -10.00
N GLY A 48 -9.94 8.53 -10.01
CA GLY A 48 -8.59 7.96 -9.95
C GLY A 48 -8.40 7.02 -8.76
N ALA A 49 -7.16 6.53 -8.58
CA ALA A 49 -6.81 5.75 -7.42
C ALA A 49 -6.70 6.63 -6.18
N GLY A 50 -7.35 6.25 -5.11
CA GLY A 50 -7.29 6.94 -3.83
C GLY A 50 -7.38 5.94 -2.68
N THR A 51 -6.91 6.35 -1.51
CA THR A 51 -7.02 5.59 -0.28
C THR A 51 -7.61 6.45 0.81
N VAL A 52 -8.67 5.97 1.43
CA VAL A 52 -9.22 6.58 2.65
C VAL A 52 -8.65 5.85 3.85
N GLU A 53 -7.99 6.58 4.72
CA GLU A 53 -7.40 6.05 5.94
C GLU A 53 -8.34 6.25 7.13
N PHE A 54 -8.44 5.20 7.94
CA PHE A 54 -9.27 5.18 9.15
C PHE A 54 -8.43 4.76 10.36
N LEU A 55 -8.81 5.27 11.52
CA LEU A 55 -8.41 4.71 12.80
C LEU A 55 -9.49 3.73 13.26
N LEU A 56 -9.08 2.57 13.74
CA LEU A 56 -9.98 1.55 14.31
C LEU A 56 -9.67 1.42 15.79
N ASP A 57 -10.68 1.55 16.65
CA ASP A 57 -10.53 1.40 18.08
C ASP A 57 -10.76 -0.04 18.57
N GLU A 58 -10.51 -0.31 19.84
CA GLU A 58 -10.69 -1.62 20.48
C GLU A 58 -12.15 -2.09 20.49
N ARG A 59 -13.11 -1.18 20.28
CA ARG A 59 -14.54 -1.48 20.20
C ARG A 59 -14.98 -1.78 18.77
N MET A 60 -14.03 -1.80 17.81
CA MET A 60 -14.29 -1.99 16.40
C MET A 60 -15.12 -0.85 15.78
N GLU A 61 -15.00 0.36 16.34
CA GLU A 61 -15.50 1.57 15.73
C GLU A 61 -14.39 2.25 14.96
N PHE A 62 -14.70 2.74 13.76
CA PHE A 62 -13.73 3.38 12.89
C PHE A 62 -14.00 4.86 12.71
N TYR A 63 -12.93 5.62 12.58
CA TYR A 63 -12.95 7.07 12.46
C TYR A 63 -12.14 7.50 11.24
N PHE A 64 -12.72 8.38 10.42
CA PHE A 64 -12.03 8.94 9.27
C PHE A 64 -10.80 9.74 9.73
N MET A 65 -9.68 9.51 9.07
CA MET A 65 -8.44 10.24 9.32
C MET A 65 -8.12 11.17 8.14
N GLU A 66 -7.91 10.60 6.97
CA GLU A 66 -7.58 11.36 5.76
C GLU A 66 -7.91 10.58 4.48
N MET A 67 -7.86 11.29 3.34
CA MET A 67 -7.87 10.67 2.02
C MET A 67 -6.60 11.03 1.27
N ASN A 68 -5.85 10.02 0.86
CA ASN A 68 -4.71 10.15 -0.03
C ASN A 68 -5.17 10.02 -1.48
N THR A 69 -5.13 11.13 -2.23
CA THR A 69 -5.60 11.20 -3.63
C THR A 69 -4.52 10.76 -4.63
N ARG A 70 -3.93 9.62 -4.39
CA ARG A 70 -2.85 9.01 -5.17
C ARG A 70 -2.75 7.53 -4.89
N LEU A 71 -2.00 6.83 -5.73
CA LEU A 71 -1.52 5.49 -5.42
C LEU A 71 -0.57 5.55 -4.21
N GLN A 72 -0.66 4.57 -3.32
CA GLN A 72 0.20 4.48 -2.14
C GLN A 72 1.31 3.44 -2.33
N VAL A 73 2.35 3.51 -1.48
CA VAL A 73 3.49 2.57 -1.53
C VAL A 73 3.00 1.14 -1.41
N GLU A 74 2.06 0.90 -0.51
CA GLU A 74 1.52 -0.41 -0.16
C GLU A 74 0.43 -0.95 -1.12
N HIS A 75 0.30 -0.40 -2.33
CA HIS A 75 -0.66 -0.93 -3.32
C HIS A 75 -0.42 -2.40 -3.74
N PRO A 76 0.82 -2.92 -3.73
CA PRO A 76 1.06 -4.30 -4.11
C PRO A 76 0.29 -5.34 -3.32
N VAL A 77 0.11 -5.15 -1.99
CA VAL A 77 -0.68 -6.13 -1.21
C VAL A 77 -2.14 -6.17 -1.66
N THR A 78 -2.70 -5.03 -2.08
CA THR A 78 -4.05 -4.99 -2.67
C THR A 78 -4.09 -5.70 -4.03
N GLU A 79 -3.10 -5.49 -4.88
CA GLU A 79 -2.99 -6.17 -6.17
C GLU A 79 -2.86 -7.68 -6.01
N MET A 80 -2.03 -8.12 -5.06
CA MET A 80 -1.80 -9.54 -4.79
C MET A 80 -3.06 -10.28 -4.35
N ILE A 81 -3.92 -9.66 -3.53
CA ILE A 81 -5.14 -10.30 -3.05
C ILE A 81 -6.35 -10.14 -3.98
N SER A 82 -6.32 -9.15 -4.88
CA SER A 82 -7.44 -8.86 -5.79
C SER A 82 -7.23 -9.36 -7.21
N GLY A 83 -5.98 -9.58 -7.61
CA GLY A 83 -5.60 -9.91 -8.99
C GLY A 83 -5.69 -8.72 -9.96
N LEU A 84 -5.85 -7.50 -9.46
CA LEU A 84 -5.88 -6.28 -10.27
C LEU A 84 -4.48 -5.68 -10.44
N ASP A 85 -4.29 -4.97 -11.54
CA ASP A 85 -3.16 -4.07 -11.76
C ASP A 85 -3.67 -2.63 -11.63
N LEU A 86 -3.47 -2.04 -10.44
CA LEU A 86 -4.02 -0.73 -10.11
C LEU A 86 -3.42 0.38 -10.95
N VAL A 87 -2.17 0.24 -11.38
CA VAL A 87 -1.49 1.22 -12.25
C VAL A 87 -2.13 1.21 -13.63
N LYS A 88 -2.41 0.05 -14.20
CA LYS A 88 -3.13 -0.04 -15.48
C LYS A 88 -4.55 0.52 -15.37
N GLU A 89 -5.26 0.23 -14.29
CA GLU A 89 -6.60 0.80 -14.09
C GLU A 89 -6.55 2.33 -13.96
N GLN A 90 -5.54 2.90 -13.29
CA GLN A 90 -5.34 4.37 -13.27
C GLN A 90 -5.16 4.95 -14.68
N ILE A 91 -4.35 4.30 -15.51
CA ILE A 91 -4.10 4.75 -16.89
C ILE A 91 -5.40 4.71 -17.71
N LYS A 92 -6.18 3.63 -17.61
CA LYS A 92 -7.48 3.51 -18.29
C LYS A 92 -8.44 4.62 -17.85
N VAL A 93 -8.57 4.84 -16.55
CA VAL A 93 -9.42 5.91 -16.00
C VAL A 93 -8.96 7.28 -16.51
N ALA A 94 -7.66 7.54 -16.57
CA ALA A 94 -7.12 8.79 -17.12
C ALA A 94 -7.39 8.95 -18.63
N GLN A 95 -7.57 7.85 -19.36
CA GLN A 95 -7.98 7.83 -20.77
C GLN A 95 -9.50 8.00 -20.95
N GLY A 96 -10.25 8.07 -19.86
CA GLY A 96 -11.70 8.19 -19.87
C GLY A 96 -12.45 6.85 -20.00
N GLU A 97 -11.73 5.75 -19.84
CA GLU A 97 -12.33 4.42 -19.87
C GLU A 97 -13.03 4.08 -18.54
N ALA A 98 -14.06 3.25 -18.61
CA ALA A 98 -14.66 2.68 -17.40
C ALA A 98 -13.74 1.61 -16.79
N LEU A 99 -13.92 1.34 -15.49
CA LEU A 99 -13.24 0.22 -14.84
C LEU A 99 -13.59 -1.10 -15.53
N SER A 100 -12.62 -2.00 -15.60
CA SER A 100 -12.78 -3.31 -16.25
C SER A 100 -13.57 -4.33 -15.41
N PHE A 101 -14.03 -3.97 -14.25
CA PHE A 101 -14.71 -4.83 -13.27
C PHE A 101 -15.79 -4.08 -12.52
N ASN A 102 -16.76 -4.81 -11.96
CA ASN A 102 -17.74 -4.31 -11.01
C ASN A 102 -17.37 -4.71 -9.58
N GLN A 103 -18.03 -4.14 -8.57
CA GLN A 103 -17.76 -4.45 -7.17
C GLN A 103 -17.99 -5.94 -6.85
N GLU A 104 -18.97 -6.57 -7.48
CA GLU A 104 -19.35 -7.97 -7.28
C GLU A 104 -18.34 -8.96 -7.87
N ASP A 105 -17.52 -8.51 -8.80
CA ASP A 105 -16.47 -9.33 -9.43
C ASP A 105 -15.26 -9.50 -8.52
N LEU A 106 -15.08 -8.55 -7.58
CA LEU A 106 -13.93 -8.51 -6.70
C LEU A 106 -14.03 -9.56 -5.58
N LYS A 107 -12.96 -10.33 -5.43
CA LYS A 107 -12.82 -11.35 -4.38
C LYS A 107 -11.45 -11.28 -3.76
N ILE A 108 -11.38 -11.47 -2.45
CA ILE A 108 -10.11 -11.66 -1.75
C ILE A 108 -9.58 -13.05 -2.08
N GLN A 109 -8.35 -13.11 -2.58
CA GLN A 109 -7.64 -14.35 -2.91
C GLN A 109 -6.35 -14.40 -2.10
N GLY A 110 -6.31 -15.28 -1.11
CA GLY A 110 -5.13 -15.46 -0.27
C GLY A 110 -4.88 -14.30 0.69
N HIS A 111 -3.60 -14.04 0.95
CA HIS A 111 -3.11 -13.04 1.89
C HIS A 111 -1.76 -12.53 1.40
N ALA A 112 -1.48 -11.26 1.60
CA ALA A 112 -0.21 -10.65 1.21
C ALA A 112 0.32 -9.78 2.35
N ILE A 113 1.64 -9.79 2.53
CA ILE A 113 2.36 -8.92 3.47
C ILE A 113 3.43 -8.20 2.67
N GLU A 114 3.50 -6.89 2.85
CA GLU A 114 4.57 -6.07 2.30
C GLU A 114 5.49 -5.59 3.42
N VAL A 115 6.78 -5.56 3.15
CA VAL A 115 7.78 -4.92 4.02
C VAL A 115 8.56 -3.89 3.23
N ARG A 116 8.79 -2.73 3.83
CA ARG A 116 9.62 -1.69 3.23
C ARG A 116 11.06 -1.85 3.66
N VAL A 117 11.97 -1.80 2.70
CA VAL A 117 13.41 -1.88 2.93
C VAL A 117 14.01 -0.50 2.76
N TYR A 118 14.61 0.02 3.83
CA TYR A 118 15.21 1.34 3.88
C TYR A 118 16.72 1.28 4.08
N ALA A 119 17.43 2.22 3.46
CA ALA A 119 18.81 2.50 3.78
C ALA A 119 18.90 3.32 5.06
N GLU A 120 18.93 2.64 6.19
CA GLU A 120 18.94 3.22 7.52
C GLU A 120 19.91 2.48 8.41
N ASP A 121 20.55 3.19 9.36
CA ASP A 121 21.45 2.63 10.35
C ASP A 121 20.71 2.32 11.67
N PRO A 122 20.41 1.05 11.98
CA PRO A 122 19.73 0.67 13.22
C PRO A 122 20.52 1.03 14.48
N ALA A 123 21.85 1.01 14.42
CA ALA A 123 22.70 1.34 15.57
C ALA A 123 22.66 2.84 15.89
N ASN A 124 22.33 3.66 14.90
CA ASN A 124 22.22 5.11 15.02
C ASN A 124 20.76 5.59 14.93
N ASN A 125 19.85 4.93 15.67
CA ASN A 125 18.43 5.29 15.73
C ASN A 125 17.73 5.31 14.34
N PHE A 126 18.15 4.45 13.42
CA PHE A 126 17.58 4.39 12.07
C PHE A 126 17.66 5.72 11.33
N LEU A 127 18.75 6.46 11.50
CA LEU A 127 19.02 7.60 10.63
C LEU A 127 19.27 7.10 9.20
N PRO A 128 18.87 7.88 8.18
CA PRO A 128 19.17 7.55 6.81
C PRO A 128 20.68 7.33 6.62
N ASP A 129 21.03 6.20 6.00
CA ASP A 129 22.39 5.84 5.66
C ASP A 129 22.56 5.99 4.15
N ILE A 130 23.14 7.11 3.76
CA ILE A 130 23.40 7.47 2.36
C ILE A 130 24.72 6.87 1.89
N GLY A 131 24.82 6.60 0.62
CA GLY A 131 26.06 6.11 0.01
C GLY A 131 25.81 5.06 -1.05
N ARG A 132 26.85 4.31 -1.38
CA ARG A 132 26.78 3.33 -2.46
C ARG A 132 26.24 1.99 -1.98
N LEU A 133 25.24 1.48 -2.70
CA LEU A 133 24.68 0.15 -2.50
C LEU A 133 25.64 -0.91 -3.07
N ASN A 134 26.60 -1.36 -2.25
CA ASN A 134 27.69 -2.22 -2.69
C ASN A 134 27.26 -3.64 -3.06
N THR A 135 26.19 -4.14 -2.41
CA THR A 135 25.62 -5.45 -2.69
C THR A 135 24.11 -5.36 -2.61
N TYR A 136 23.43 -5.81 -3.66
CA TYR A 136 21.98 -5.86 -3.72
C TYR A 136 21.49 -7.20 -4.29
N ARG A 137 20.89 -8.01 -3.45
CA ARG A 137 20.40 -9.35 -3.81
C ARG A 137 18.95 -9.52 -3.35
N PRO A 138 17.98 -9.03 -4.12
CA PRO A 138 16.58 -9.19 -3.74
C PRO A 138 16.18 -10.67 -3.74
N PRO A 139 15.30 -11.09 -2.82
CA PRO A 139 14.77 -12.46 -2.81
C PRO A 139 13.94 -12.72 -4.06
N GLN A 140 13.92 -13.98 -4.48
CA GLN A 140 13.15 -14.46 -5.64
C GLN A 140 12.45 -15.76 -5.30
N GLY A 141 11.37 -16.06 -6.00
CA GLY A 141 10.66 -17.32 -5.90
C GLY A 141 9.15 -17.19 -5.93
N PRO A 142 8.42 -18.32 -5.86
CA PRO A 142 6.97 -18.30 -5.85
C PRO A 142 6.41 -17.48 -4.70
N GLY A 143 5.46 -16.58 -4.99
CA GLY A 143 4.83 -15.72 -3.98
C GLY A 143 5.67 -14.54 -3.52
N VAL A 144 6.86 -14.33 -4.08
CA VAL A 144 7.71 -13.16 -3.80
C VAL A 144 7.56 -12.15 -4.92
N ARG A 145 7.22 -10.92 -4.55
CA ARG A 145 7.25 -9.75 -5.43
C ARG A 145 8.22 -8.73 -4.83
N VAL A 146 9.04 -8.13 -5.68
CA VAL A 146 9.94 -7.05 -5.31
C VAL A 146 9.69 -5.88 -6.24
N ASP A 147 9.35 -4.73 -5.66
CA ASP A 147 9.25 -3.47 -6.37
C ASP A 147 10.38 -2.58 -5.84
N ASP A 148 11.39 -2.33 -6.66
CA ASP A 148 12.58 -1.57 -6.29
C ASP A 148 12.87 -0.42 -7.26
N GLY A 149 13.70 0.50 -6.81
CA GLY A 149 14.15 1.64 -7.60
C GLY A 149 15.68 1.75 -7.65
N PHE A 150 16.39 0.75 -7.11
CA PHE A 150 17.83 0.74 -7.03
C PHE A 150 18.43 -0.56 -7.56
N GLU A 151 19.64 -0.45 -8.07
CA GLU A 151 20.47 -1.58 -8.50
C GLU A 151 21.81 -1.58 -7.73
N GLU A 152 22.47 -2.72 -7.72
CA GLU A 152 23.81 -2.84 -7.14
C GLU A 152 24.75 -1.83 -7.78
N GLY A 153 25.48 -1.08 -6.96
CA GLY A 153 26.41 -0.05 -7.38
C GLY A 153 25.82 1.36 -7.47
N MET A 154 24.52 1.54 -7.38
CA MET A 154 23.89 2.87 -7.35
C MET A 154 24.16 3.59 -6.03
N GLU A 155 24.12 4.92 -6.05
CA GLU A 155 24.19 5.75 -4.86
C GLU A 155 22.78 6.07 -4.35
N ILE A 156 22.59 5.95 -3.03
CA ILE A 156 21.38 6.36 -2.33
C ILE A 156 21.55 7.82 -1.95
N PRO A 157 20.76 8.73 -2.56
CA PRO A 157 20.95 10.16 -2.39
C PRO A 157 20.29 10.68 -1.11
N ILE A 158 20.83 11.79 -0.61
CA ILE A 158 20.26 12.51 0.55
C ILE A 158 18.93 13.22 0.23
N HIS A 159 18.59 13.39 -1.04
CA HIS A 159 17.50 14.27 -1.48
C HIS A 159 16.12 13.64 -1.52
N TYR A 160 16.05 12.32 -1.37
CA TYR A 160 14.84 11.53 -1.46
C TYR A 160 14.69 10.60 -0.26
N ASP A 161 13.53 9.96 -0.15
CA ASP A 161 13.27 8.91 0.83
C ASP A 161 14.31 7.79 0.68
N PRO A 162 14.91 7.29 1.78
CA PRO A 162 15.92 6.24 1.72
C PRO A 162 15.34 4.84 1.44
N MET A 163 14.10 4.72 1.02
CA MET A 163 13.50 3.44 0.66
C MET A 163 14.16 2.86 -0.59
N ILE A 164 14.74 1.68 -0.45
CA ILE A 164 15.43 0.94 -1.52
C ILE A 164 14.42 0.12 -2.32
N ALA A 165 13.59 -0.62 -1.60
CA ALA A 165 12.63 -1.55 -2.16
C ALA A 165 11.46 -1.79 -1.21
N LYS A 166 10.44 -2.45 -1.75
CA LYS A 166 9.36 -3.09 -0.99
C LYS A 166 9.18 -4.52 -1.49
N LEU A 167 9.02 -5.44 -0.56
CA LEU A 167 8.89 -6.86 -0.81
C LEU A 167 7.52 -7.35 -0.41
#